data_210abc4d828a8ca252ef6a942f494f8e
#
_entry.id   210abc4d828a8ca252ef6a942f494f8e
#
_cell.length_a   1.000
_cell.length_b   1.000
_cell.length_c   1.000
_cell.angle_alpha   90.00
_cell.angle_beta   90.00
_cell.angle_gamma   90.00
#
_symmetry.space_group_name_H-M   'P 1'
#
loop_
_entity.id
_entity.type
_entity.pdbx_description
1 polymer ?
#
loop_
_entity_poly.entity_id
_entity_poly.type
_entity_poly.pdbx_seq_one_letter_code
_entity_poly.pdbx_strand_id
1 'polypeptide(L)'
;MKSIWRETCEIEERKSLDENIETEVAVIGAGMTGILAAYYLQREGKDVVVLEAKKIGSGQTQNTTAKVTSQHGLIYHALFKKYGKEKAQQYALANETAIREYQNIITDLQIDCDFEYKNSYIYSKSRKELEAEA
;
A
#
# COMPACT_ATOMS: atom_id res chain seq x y z
N MET A 1 6.79 21.15 6.04
CA MET A 1 5.55 20.62 6.65
C MET A 1 5.88 19.26 7.22
N LYS A 2 5.56 18.98 8.46
CA LYS A 2 5.76 17.65 9.05
C LYS A 2 4.60 16.74 8.65
N SER A 3 4.87 15.46 8.42
CA SER A 3 3.82 14.49 8.15
C SER A 3 3.06 14.14 9.41
N ILE A 4 1.74 14.12 9.36
CA ILE A 4 0.88 13.73 10.49
C ILE A 4 1.21 12.30 10.95
N TRP A 5 1.51 11.40 10.04
CA TRP A 5 1.85 10.01 10.34
C TRP A 5 3.10 9.85 11.20
N ARG A 6 4.02 10.80 11.11
CA ARG A 6 5.22 10.84 11.97
C ARG A 6 4.98 11.47 13.33
N GLU A 7 3.91 12.22 13.47
CA GLU A 7 3.54 12.87 14.74
C GLU A 7 2.59 12.00 15.57
N THR A 8 1.89 11.07 14.90
CA THR A 8 0.91 10.16 15.54
C THR A 8 1.41 8.74 15.74
N CYS A 9 2.57 8.38 15.17
CA CYS A 9 3.14 7.05 15.32
C CYS A 9 4.63 7.13 15.63
N GLU A 10 5.03 6.55 16.76
CA GLU A 10 6.42 6.37 17.11
C GLU A 10 6.93 5.01 16.59
N ILE A 11 7.91 5.06 15.70
CA ILE A 11 8.59 3.86 15.21
C ILE A 11 9.93 3.78 15.90
N GLU A 12 10.16 2.70 16.62
CA GLU A 12 11.42 2.43 17.31
C GLU A 12 12.60 2.45 16.32
N GLU A 13 13.63 3.19 16.65
CA GLU A 13 14.84 3.24 15.83
C GLU A 13 15.59 1.92 15.92
N ARG A 14 15.99 1.38 14.78
CA ARG A 14 16.82 0.19 14.68
C ARG A 14 18.29 0.58 14.61
N LYS A 15 19.17 -0.28 15.13
CA LYS A 15 20.60 -0.08 15.02
C LYS A 15 21.03 -0.12 13.56
N SER A 16 22.09 0.64 13.25
CA SER A 16 22.77 0.51 11.97
C SER A 16 23.38 -0.88 11.82
N LEU A 17 23.40 -1.39 10.61
CA LEU A 17 24.10 -2.62 10.30
C LEU A 17 25.61 -2.35 10.37
N ASP A 18 26.32 -3.01 11.27
CA ASP A 18 27.74 -2.86 11.53
C ASP A 18 28.56 -4.16 11.30
N GLU A 19 27.86 -5.22 10.88
CA GLU A 19 28.46 -6.52 10.58
C GLU A 19 27.88 -7.15 9.30
N ASN A 20 28.57 -8.18 8.79
CA ASN A 20 28.03 -8.97 7.69
C ASN A 20 26.96 -9.91 8.23
N ILE A 21 25.83 -9.96 7.53
CA ILE A 21 24.73 -10.90 7.82
C ILE A 21 24.46 -11.76 6.61
N GLU A 22 24.00 -12.98 6.85
CA GLU A 22 23.49 -13.87 5.81
C GLU A 22 21.97 -14.01 5.98
N THR A 23 21.25 -14.02 4.89
CA THR A 23 19.79 -14.16 4.83
C THR A 23 19.35 -14.73 3.50
N GLU A 24 18.19 -15.40 3.44
CA GLU A 24 17.64 -15.85 2.17
C GLU A 24 17.18 -14.71 1.27
N VAL A 25 16.60 -13.64 1.88
CA VAL A 25 16.06 -12.49 1.13
C VAL A 25 16.43 -11.18 1.80
N ALA A 26 17.10 -10.32 1.06
CA ALA A 26 17.34 -8.94 1.48
C ALA A 26 16.36 -7.99 0.76
N VAL A 27 15.51 -7.31 1.51
CA VAL A 27 14.60 -6.28 1.00
C VAL A 27 15.23 -4.92 1.19
N ILE A 28 15.43 -4.19 0.11
CA ILE A 28 16.04 -2.85 0.15
C ILE A 28 14.95 -1.78 0.15
N GLY A 29 14.89 -1.05 1.25
CA GLY A 29 13.91 0.02 1.51
C GLY A 29 12.76 -0.43 2.40
N ALA A 30 12.59 0.25 3.53
CA ALA A 30 11.51 0.04 4.50
C ALA A 30 10.35 1.02 4.32
N GLY A 31 9.94 1.26 3.09
CA GLY A 31 8.66 1.87 2.76
C GLY A 31 7.53 0.83 2.79
N MET A 32 6.31 1.25 2.49
CA MET A 32 5.11 0.38 2.49
C MET A 32 5.33 -0.90 1.68
N THR A 33 5.85 -0.78 0.46
CA THR A 33 6.08 -1.93 -0.42
C THR A 33 7.09 -2.93 0.17
N GLY A 34 8.22 -2.43 0.70
CA GLY A 34 9.25 -3.29 1.26
C GLY A 34 8.79 -4.01 2.52
N ILE A 35 8.10 -3.30 3.41
CA ILE A 35 7.54 -3.90 4.64
C ILE A 35 6.50 -4.97 4.31
N LEU A 36 5.58 -4.71 3.39
CA LEU A 36 4.59 -5.71 2.99
C LEU A 36 5.22 -6.91 2.29
N ALA A 37 6.21 -6.69 1.42
CA ALA A 37 6.95 -7.78 0.78
C ALA A 37 7.66 -8.65 1.83
N ALA A 38 8.36 -8.05 2.79
CA ALA A 38 9.02 -8.76 3.87
C ALA A 38 8.02 -9.53 4.74
N TYR A 39 6.88 -8.93 5.07
CA TYR A 39 5.81 -9.57 5.85
C TYR A 39 5.31 -10.85 5.17
N TYR A 40 4.98 -10.79 3.88
CA TYR A 40 4.49 -11.97 3.16
C TYR A 40 5.57 -13.04 2.98
N LEU A 41 6.80 -12.65 2.68
CA LEU A 41 7.92 -13.59 2.59
C LEU A 41 8.17 -14.31 3.92
N GLN A 42 8.12 -13.59 5.03
CA GLN A 42 8.26 -14.16 6.36
C GLN A 42 7.11 -15.13 6.70
N ARG A 43 5.88 -14.81 6.31
CA ARG A 43 4.74 -15.74 6.45
C ARG A 43 4.92 -17.03 5.66
N GLU A 44 5.61 -16.98 4.54
CA GLU A 44 6.01 -18.15 3.73
C GLU A 44 7.24 -18.88 4.31
N GLY A 45 7.70 -18.50 5.50
CA GLY A 45 8.81 -19.15 6.20
C GLY A 45 10.19 -18.76 5.69
N LYS A 46 10.32 -17.65 4.94
CA LYS A 46 11.61 -17.15 4.48
C LYS A 46 12.33 -16.39 5.56
N ASP A 47 13.66 -16.55 5.62
CA ASP A 47 14.52 -15.67 6.39
C ASP A 47 14.71 -14.36 5.62
N VAL A 48 14.22 -13.24 6.21
CA VAL A 48 14.14 -11.95 5.54
C VAL A 48 14.76 -10.86 6.37
N VAL A 49 15.63 -10.07 5.75
CA VAL A 49 16.15 -8.83 6.31
C VAL A 49 15.68 -7.63 5.49
N VAL A 50 15.24 -6.58 6.18
CA VAL A 50 14.89 -5.30 5.55
C VAL A 50 15.97 -4.27 5.87
N LEU A 51 16.56 -3.69 4.84
CA LEU A 51 17.58 -2.65 4.95
C LEU A 51 17.02 -1.30 4.52
N GLU A 52 17.11 -0.31 5.39
CA GLU A 52 16.66 1.06 5.14
C GLU A 52 17.80 2.05 5.36
N ALA A 53 18.03 2.92 4.37
CA ALA A 53 19.12 3.89 4.43
C ALA A 53 18.88 5.05 5.41
N LYS A 54 17.62 5.29 5.79
CA LYS A 54 17.23 6.41 6.67
C LYS A 54 16.42 5.90 7.85
N LYS A 55 15.09 6.20 7.84
CA LYS A 55 14.12 5.75 8.85
C LYS A 55 13.00 5.00 8.18
N ILE A 56 12.48 3.98 8.83
CA ILE A 56 11.33 3.20 8.36
C ILE A 56 10.19 4.16 8.02
N GLY A 57 9.58 3.98 6.85
CA GLY A 57 8.45 4.78 6.38
C GLY A 57 8.78 6.23 6.01
N SER A 58 10.03 6.70 6.14
CA SER A 58 10.38 8.11 5.95
C SER A 58 10.38 8.62 4.52
N GLY A 59 10.21 7.74 3.54
CA GLY A 59 10.09 8.09 2.12
C GLY A 59 8.69 8.58 1.74
N GLN A 60 8.18 8.12 0.60
CA GLN A 60 6.83 8.45 0.14
C GLN A 60 5.72 7.94 1.06
N THR A 61 5.96 6.88 1.82
CA THR A 61 4.99 6.31 2.76
C THR A 61 4.44 7.35 3.73
N GLN A 62 5.29 8.16 4.34
CA GLN A 62 4.87 9.23 5.27
C GLN A 62 4.12 10.39 4.58
N ASN A 63 4.15 10.47 3.26
CA ASN A 63 3.55 11.56 2.48
C ASN A 63 2.25 11.14 1.78
N THR A 64 1.74 9.94 2.06
CA THR A 64 0.46 9.49 1.52
C THR A 64 -0.70 10.13 2.27
N THR A 65 -1.89 10.09 1.68
CA THR A 65 -3.14 10.47 2.35
C THR A 65 -3.75 9.32 3.16
N ALA A 66 -3.05 8.18 3.25
CA ALA A 66 -3.51 6.92 3.86
C ALA A 66 -4.84 6.38 3.29
N LYS A 67 -5.30 6.90 2.17
CA LYS A 67 -6.51 6.39 1.52
C LYS A 67 -6.19 5.12 0.76
N VAL A 68 -6.75 4.00 1.20
CA VAL A 68 -6.69 2.71 0.52
C VAL A 68 -7.95 2.58 -0.33
N THR A 69 -7.82 2.50 -1.66
CA THR A 69 -8.97 2.56 -2.57
C THR A 69 -8.68 1.82 -3.88
N SER A 70 -9.72 1.23 -4.46
CA SER A 70 -9.72 0.73 -5.84
C SER A 70 -10.10 1.81 -6.86
N GLN A 71 -10.57 2.96 -6.38
CA GLN A 71 -11.09 4.05 -7.21
C GLN A 71 -10.05 5.17 -7.34
N HIS A 72 -9.36 5.22 -8.48
CA HIS A 72 -8.29 6.18 -8.76
C HIS A 72 -8.72 7.26 -9.77
N GLY A 73 -9.91 7.84 -9.58
CA GLY A 73 -10.54 8.74 -10.53
C GLY A 73 -11.23 7.99 -11.68
N LEU A 74 -11.37 8.61 -12.83
CA LEU A 74 -12.04 8.06 -14.02
C LEU A 74 -11.04 7.23 -14.87
N ILE A 75 -10.64 6.05 -14.39
CA ILE A 75 -9.60 5.25 -15.05
C ILE A 75 -10.11 3.95 -15.67
N TYR A 76 -11.22 3.38 -15.19
CA TYR A 76 -11.67 2.07 -15.65
C TYR A 76 -12.10 2.08 -17.11
N HIS A 77 -12.79 3.12 -17.54
CA HIS A 77 -13.13 3.29 -18.95
C HIS A 77 -11.88 3.41 -19.84
N ALA A 78 -10.86 4.12 -19.38
CA ALA A 78 -9.60 4.25 -20.11
C ALA A 78 -8.84 2.92 -20.16
N LEU A 79 -8.80 2.18 -19.05
CA LEU A 79 -8.21 0.84 -19.00
C LEU A 79 -8.93 -0.13 -19.94
N PHE A 80 -10.28 -0.12 -19.91
CA PHE A 80 -11.10 -0.93 -20.78
C PHE A 80 -10.81 -0.65 -22.26
N LYS A 81 -10.79 0.64 -22.65
CA LYS A 81 -10.49 1.03 -24.03
C LYS A 81 -9.08 0.64 -24.48
N LYS A 82 -8.09 0.79 -23.60
CA LYS A 82 -6.68 0.58 -23.96
C LYS A 82 -6.26 -0.90 -23.91
N TYR A 83 -6.78 -1.64 -22.95
CA TYR A 83 -6.29 -2.99 -22.65
C TYR A 83 -7.37 -4.08 -22.72
N GLY A 84 -8.63 -3.70 -22.96
CA GLY A 84 -9.78 -4.59 -23.01
C GLY A 84 -10.35 -4.92 -21.64
N LYS A 85 -11.52 -5.61 -21.66
CA LYS A 85 -12.32 -5.90 -20.46
C LYS A 85 -11.56 -6.73 -19.43
N GLU A 86 -10.89 -7.76 -19.88
CA GLU A 86 -10.17 -8.70 -18.99
C GLU A 86 -9.11 -7.99 -18.16
N LYS A 87 -8.29 -7.14 -18.78
CA LYS A 87 -7.23 -6.39 -18.08
C LYS A 87 -7.81 -5.34 -17.13
N ALA A 88 -8.89 -4.66 -17.52
CA ALA A 88 -9.57 -3.73 -16.62
C ALA A 88 -10.14 -4.44 -15.39
N GLN A 89 -10.75 -5.62 -15.57
CA GLN A 89 -11.24 -6.45 -14.47
C GLN A 89 -10.11 -6.98 -13.57
N GLN A 90 -9.00 -7.44 -14.16
CA GLN A 90 -7.82 -7.85 -13.38
C GLN A 90 -7.30 -6.72 -12.50
N TYR A 91 -7.23 -5.51 -13.04
CA TYR A 91 -6.81 -4.33 -12.27
C TYR A 91 -7.77 -4.04 -11.11
N ALA A 92 -9.09 -4.03 -11.37
CA ALA A 92 -10.09 -3.82 -10.33
C ALA A 92 -9.99 -4.88 -9.23
N LEU A 93 -9.93 -6.16 -9.61
CA LEU A 93 -9.84 -7.27 -8.67
C LEU A 93 -8.57 -7.21 -7.83
N ALA A 94 -7.43 -6.85 -8.43
CA ALA A 94 -6.17 -6.72 -7.69
C ALA A 94 -6.26 -5.64 -6.61
N ASN A 95 -6.84 -4.47 -6.93
CA ASN A 95 -7.02 -3.39 -5.96
C ASN A 95 -8.02 -3.75 -4.85
N GLU A 96 -9.16 -4.38 -5.20
CA GLU A 96 -10.13 -4.85 -4.21
C GLU A 96 -9.53 -5.93 -3.30
N THR A 97 -8.71 -6.82 -3.84
CA THR A 97 -7.98 -7.81 -3.04
C THR A 97 -7.00 -7.13 -2.09
N ALA A 98 -6.25 -6.13 -2.57
CA ALA A 98 -5.32 -5.39 -1.73
C ALA A 98 -6.02 -4.66 -0.56
N ILE A 99 -7.22 -4.09 -0.78
CA ILE A 99 -8.02 -3.47 0.29
C ILE A 99 -8.37 -4.50 1.37
N ARG A 100 -8.85 -5.69 0.96
CA ARG A 100 -9.15 -6.78 1.90
C ARG A 100 -7.92 -7.26 2.66
N GLU A 101 -6.78 -7.36 1.98
CA GLU A 101 -5.52 -7.77 2.63
C GLU A 101 -5.05 -6.75 3.65
N TYR A 102 -5.20 -5.44 3.41
CA TYR A 102 -4.95 -4.43 4.43
C TYR A 102 -5.80 -4.65 5.67
N GLN A 103 -7.10 -4.87 5.49
CA GLN A 103 -8.00 -5.15 6.61
C GLN A 103 -7.59 -6.42 7.36
N ASN A 104 -7.26 -7.50 6.65
CA ASN A 104 -6.83 -8.75 7.26
C ASN A 104 -5.57 -8.55 8.11
N ILE A 105 -4.54 -7.89 7.57
CA ILE A 105 -3.30 -7.60 8.30
C ILE A 105 -3.58 -6.78 9.55
N ILE A 106 -4.39 -5.72 9.44
CA ILE A 106 -4.75 -4.85 10.56
C ILE A 106 -5.47 -5.65 11.64
N THR A 107 -6.42 -6.51 11.25
CA THR A 107 -7.20 -7.33 12.18
C THR A 107 -6.34 -8.41 12.82
N ASP A 108 -5.58 -9.16 12.03
CA ASP A 108 -4.76 -10.28 12.49
C ASP A 108 -3.64 -9.84 13.46
N LEU A 109 -3.04 -8.68 13.17
CA LEU A 109 -1.99 -8.11 13.99
C LEU A 109 -2.51 -7.13 15.05
N GLN A 110 -3.82 -6.90 15.12
CA GLN A 110 -4.47 -5.96 16.05
C GLN A 110 -3.84 -4.55 16.01
N ILE A 111 -3.59 -4.04 14.80
CA ILE A 111 -2.95 -2.75 14.60
C ILE A 111 -3.95 -1.64 14.93
N ASP A 112 -3.62 -0.82 15.92
CA ASP A 112 -4.37 0.40 16.25
C ASP A 112 -3.98 1.53 15.30
N CYS A 113 -4.79 1.76 14.25
CA CYS A 113 -4.49 2.70 13.17
C CYS A 113 -5.71 3.43 12.62
N ASP A 114 -6.81 3.49 13.38
CA ASP A 114 -8.06 4.18 13.00
C ASP A 114 -8.57 3.76 11.61
N PHE A 115 -8.45 2.47 11.25
CA PHE A 115 -8.91 1.98 9.96
C PHE A 115 -10.43 1.99 9.88
N GLU A 116 -10.99 2.76 8.93
CA GLU A 116 -12.41 2.91 8.72
C GLU A 116 -12.82 2.71 7.26
N TYR A 117 -13.98 2.08 7.04
CA TYR A 117 -14.63 2.09 5.74
C TYR A 117 -15.42 3.36 5.52
N LYS A 118 -15.15 4.03 4.40
CA LYS A 118 -15.88 5.24 3.97
C LYS A 118 -16.32 5.09 2.52
N ASN A 119 -17.41 5.73 2.16
CA ASN A 119 -17.82 5.82 0.77
C ASN A 119 -16.81 6.63 -0.03
N SER A 120 -16.46 6.13 -1.22
CA SER A 120 -15.68 6.87 -2.19
C SER A 120 -16.60 7.43 -3.27
N TYR A 121 -16.33 8.65 -3.71
CA TYR A 121 -17.14 9.36 -4.69
C TYR A 121 -16.27 9.80 -5.85
N ILE A 122 -16.77 9.61 -7.07
CA ILE A 122 -16.20 10.20 -8.27
C ILE A 122 -16.99 11.45 -8.62
N TYR A 123 -16.29 12.48 -9.04
CA TYR A 123 -16.88 13.70 -9.55
C TYR A 123 -16.34 14.01 -10.95
N SER A 124 -17.23 14.38 -11.85
CA SER A 124 -16.90 14.99 -13.15
C SER A 124 -17.95 16.04 -13.51
N LYS A 125 -17.54 17.07 -14.25
CA LYS A 125 -18.46 18.04 -14.89
C LYS A 125 -19.17 17.44 -16.11
N SER A 126 -18.69 16.30 -16.61
CA SER A 126 -19.23 15.60 -17.78
C SER A 126 -20.03 14.37 -17.33
N ARG A 127 -21.36 14.42 -17.48
CA ARG A 127 -22.22 13.28 -17.23
C ARG A 127 -21.85 12.06 -18.10
N LYS A 128 -21.46 12.30 -19.35
CA LYS A 128 -21.04 11.26 -20.29
C LYS A 128 -19.81 10.49 -19.80
N GLU A 129 -18.87 11.18 -19.16
CA GLU A 129 -17.68 10.53 -18.55
C GLU A 129 -18.05 9.66 -17.36
N LEU A 130 -18.97 10.12 -16.51
CA LEU A 130 -19.47 9.33 -15.38
C LEU A 130 -20.22 8.09 -15.84
N GLU A 131 -21.11 8.22 -16.84
CA GLU A 131 -21.85 7.09 -17.40
C GLU A 131 -20.95 6.07 -18.11
N ALA A 132 -19.82 6.53 -18.65
CA ALA A 132 -18.86 5.64 -19.29
C ALA A 132 -17.95 4.90 -18.27
N GLU A 133 -17.79 5.45 -17.07
CA GLU A 133 -17.00 4.87 -15.99
C GLU A 133 -17.78 3.86 -15.16
N ALA A 134 -19.11 4.06 -15.05
CA ALA A 134 -20.03 3.19 -14.31
C ALA A 134 -20.27 1.84 -15.01
#